data_6e13de4d066323350974263b8f7ae017
#
_entry.id   6e13de4d066323350974263b8f7ae017
#
_cell.length_a   1.000
_cell.length_b   1.000
_cell.length_c   1.000
_cell.angle_alpha   90.00
_cell.angle_beta   90.00
_cell.angle_gamma   90.00
#
_symmetry.space_group_name_H-M   'P 1'
#
loop_
_entity.id
_entity.type
_entity.pdbx_description
1 polymer ?
#
loop_
_entity_poly.entity_id
_entity_poly.type
_entity_poly.pdbx_seq_one_letter_code
_entity_poly.pdbx_strand_id
1 'polypeptide(L)'
;RNAMEAQIGKFKDAVVPDVETTHDFIAEIESGKYDDLKDKPVVTYCTGGIRCEILSSLMINRGFKEVYQIDGGIVRYGEQFGNKGLWEGSLYVFDKRMHMEFGEDYKEVGHCIHCDTPTNKFEHCLNEDDCRELVLMCPDCFANVETRHCKRERCAAIAADFAEQGIDPLVTS
;
A
#
# COMPACT_ATOMS: atom_id res chain seq x y z
N ARG A 1 5.49 -1.66 -6.61
CA ARG A 1 4.75 -1.03 -5.48
C ARG A 1 5.38 -1.48 -4.18
N ASN A 2 5.38 -0.64 -3.15
CA ASN A 2 5.78 -1.07 -1.81
C ASN A 2 4.67 -1.90 -1.13
N ALA A 3 5.00 -2.53 -0.01
CA ALA A 3 4.08 -3.41 0.70
C ALA A 3 2.79 -2.68 1.13
N MET A 4 2.90 -1.45 1.66
CA MET A 4 1.76 -0.64 2.08
C MET A 4 0.80 -0.34 0.91
N GLU A 5 1.32 0.15 -0.22
CA GLU A 5 0.50 0.45 -1.40
C GLU A 5 -0.22 -0.79 -1.94
N ALA A 6 0.42 -1.96 -1.85
CA ALA A 6 -0.11 -3.22 -2.35
C ALA A 6 -1.21 -3.81 -1.46
N GLN A 7 -1.35 -3.35 -0.22
CA GLN A 7 -2.43 -3.80 0.68
C GLN A 7 -3.82 -3.47 0.16
N ILE A 8 -3.97 -2.34 -0.55
CA ILE A 8 -5.28 -1.91 -1.06
C ILE A 8 -5.45 -2.13 -2.56
N GLY A 9 -4.39 -2.50 -3.28
CA GLY A 9 -4.52 -2.82 -4.70
C GLY A 9 -3.23 -3.29 -5.36
N LYS A 10 -3.39 -4.29 -6.22
CA LYS A 10 -2.32 -4.92 -6.99
C LYS A 10 -2.86 -5.56 -8.26
N PHE A 11 -2.00 -5.86 -9.21
CA PHE A 11 -2.37 -6.73 -10.30
C PHE A 11 -2.53 -8.16 -9.81
N LYS A 12 -3.48 -8.88 -10.40
CA LYS A 12 -3.70 -10.30 -10.14
C LYS A 12 -2.38 -11.07 -10.28
N ASP A 13 -2.11 -11.94 -9.33
CA ASP A 13 -0.91 -12.78 -9.26
C ASP A 13 0.43 -12.00 -9.23
N ALA A 14 0.41 -10.70 -8.94
CA ALA A 14 1.63 -9.90 -8.85
C ALA A 14 2.49 -10.32 -7.66
N VAL A 15 3.80 -10.41 -7.90
CA VAL A 15 4.81 -10.52 -6.84
C VAL A 15 4.92 -9.15 -6.16
N VAL A 16 4.61 -9.11 -4.88
CA VAL A 16 4.71 -7.90 -4.05
C VAL A 16 5.99 -7.99 -3.24
N PRO A 17 6.99 -7.11 -3.46
CA PRO A 17 8.16 -7.06 -2.61
C PRO A 17 7.78 -6.55 -1.21
N ASP A 18 8.35 -7.16 -0.19
CA ASP A 18 8.17 -6.74 1.20
C ASP A 18 9.16 -5.62 1.53
N VAL A 19 8.91 -4.45 0.95
CA VAL A 19 9.77 -3.28 1.06
C VAL A 19 8.95 -2.02 1.31
N GLU A 20 9.54 -1.07 2.02
CA GLU A 20 8.93 0.23 2.28
C GLU A 20 9.30 1.27 1.21
N THR A 21 10.54 1.22 0.72
CA THR A 21 11.08 2.21 -0.22
C THR A 21 11.58 1.60 -1.52
N THR A 22 11.77 2.45 -2.53
CA THR A 22 12.42 2.05 -3.79
C THR A 22 13.88 1.60 -3.56
N HIS A 23 14.58 2.19 -2.58
CA HIS A 23 15.96 1.79 -2.26
C HIS A 23 16.03 0.37 -1.69
N ASP A 24 15.08 -0.01 -0.84
CA ASP A 24 15.01 -1.36 -0.31
C ASP A 24 14.76 -2.36 -1.44
N PHE A 25 13.91 -2.02 -2.42
CA PHE A 25 13.68 -2.87 -3.57
C PHE A 25 14.92 -2.98 -4.47
N ILE A 26 15.67 -1.91 -4.65
CA ILE A 26 16.97 -1.95 -5.33
C ILE A 26 17.90 -2.94 -4.62
N ALA A 27 18.00 -2.86 -3.29
CA ALA A 27 18.83 -3.77 -2.51
C ALA A 27 18.38 -5.24 -2.64
N GLU A 28 17.08 -5.52 -2.68
CA GLU A 28 16.55 -6.87 -2.94
C GLU A 28 16.93 -7.39 -4.33
N ILE A 29 16.82 -6.56 -5.38
CA ILE A 29 17.25 -6.94 -6.74
C ILE A 29 18.75 -7.21 -6.77
N GLU A 30 19.53 -6.38 -6.11
CA GLU A 30 20.99 -6.51 -6.04
C GLU A 30 21.46 -7.74 -5.24
N SER A 31 20.69 -8.15 -4.24
CA SER A 31 20.96 -9.36 -3.44
C SER A 31 20.75 -10.67 -4.22
N GLY A 32 20.12 -10.62 -5.41
CA GLY A 32 19.77 -11.80 -6.19
C GLY A 32 18.46 -12.48 -5.78
N LYS A 33 17.66 -11.89 -4.92
CA LYS A 33 16.37 -12.44 -4.45
C LYS A 33 15.42 -12.84 -5.57
N TYR A 34 15.55 -12.19 -6.73
CA TYR A 34 14.68 -12.42 -7.91
C TYR A 34 15.41 -13.08 -9.07
N ASP A 35 16.56 -13.70 -8.86
CA ASP A 35 17.40 -14.28 -9.92
C ASP A 35 16.70 -15.43 -10.67
N ASP A 36 15.76 -16.12 -10.06
CA ASP A 36 14.89 -17.13 -10.67
C ASP A 36 13.92 -16.58 -11.73
N LEU A 37 13.76 -15.26 -11.77
CA LEU A 37 12.93 -14.56 -12.75
C LEU A 37 13.73 -14.04 -13.96
N LYS A 38 15.07 -14.14 -13.96
CA LYS A 38 15.92 -13.57 -15.02
C LYS A 38 15.62 -14.10 -16.41
N ASP A 39 15.18 -15.35 -16.50
CA ASP A 39 14.85 -16.02 -17.77
C ASP A 39 13.35 -15.94 -18.12
N LYS A 40 12.56 -15.21 -17.35
CA LYS A 40 11.11 -15.04 -17.55
C LYS A 40 10.79 -13.61 -17.94
N PRO A 41 9.72 -13.37 -18.72
CA PRO A 41 9.20 -12.03 -18.92
C PRO A 41 8.76 -11.41 -17.59
N VAL A 42 9.30 -10.25 -17.26
CA VAL A 42 8.95 -9.47 -16.07
C VAL A 42 8.28 -8.19 -16.47
N VAL A 43 7.12 -7.89 -15.90
CA VAL A 43 6.42 -6.63 -16.10
C VAL A 43 6.45 -5.83 -14.79
N THR A 44 7.06 -4.66 -14.82
CA THR A 44 7.08 -3.75 -13.68
C THR A 44 5.93 -2.76 -13.76
N TYR A 45 5.43 -2.33 -12.61
CA TYR A 45 4.39 -1.31 -12.53
C TYR A 45 4.52 -0.43 -11.28
N CYS A 46 4.09 0.81 -11.42
CA CYS A 46 3.89 1.73 -10.29
C CYS A 46 2.74 2.69 -10.62
N THR A 47 2.51 3.70 -9.83
CA THR A 47 1.39 4.65 -10.02
C THR A 47 1.39 5.26 -11.42
N GLY A 48 2.49 5.91 -11.84
CA GLY A 48 2.59 6.63 -13.11
C GLY A 48 3.76 6.20 -14.01
N GLY A 49 4.50 5.14 -13.67
CA GLY A 49 5.62 4.63 -14.50
C GLY A 49 7.01 5.10 -14.07
N ILE A 50 7.17 6.22 -13.38
CA ILE A 50 8.47 6.86 -13.10
C ILE A 50 9.43 5.94 -12.31
N ARG A 51 8.96 5.28 -11.26
CA ARG A 51 9.77 4.32 -10.48
C ARG A 51 10.22 3.14 -11.33
N CYS A 52 9.38 2.73 -12.28
CA CYS A 52 9.64 1.59 -13.15
C CYS A 52 10.83 1.82 -14.09
N GLU A 53 11.05 3.04 -14.55
CA GLU A 53 12.18 3.34 -15.45
C GLU A 53 13.53 2.99 -14.81
N ILE A 54 13.72 3.38 -13.55
CA ILE A 54 14.94 3.10 -12.79
C ILE A 54 15.06 1.60 -12.52
N LEU A 55 13.99 0.98 -12.03
CA LEU A 55 14.00 -0.43 -11.64
C LEU A 55 14.15 -1.36 -12.85
N SER A 56 13.47 -1.07 -13.96
CA SER A 56 13.61 -1.86 -15.19
C SER A 56 15.03 -1.78 -15.76
N SER A 57 15.63 -0.59 -15.76
CA SER A 57 17.02 -0.41 -16.19
C SER A 57 18.01 -1.19 -15.30
N LEU A 58 17.79 -1.17 -13.99
CA LEU A 58 18.59 -1.95 -13.04
C LEU A 58 18.45 -3.45 -13.31
N MET A 59 17.22 -3.95 -13.46
CA MET A 59 16.96 -5.38 -13.74
C MET A 59 17.66 -5.84 -15.02
N ILE A 60 17.58 -5.06 -16.11
CA ILE A 60 18.28 -5.35 -17.36
C ILE A 60 19.79 -5.44 -17.13
N ASN A 61 20.37 -4.47 -16.40
CA ASN A 61 21.80 -4.47 -16.07
C ASN A 61 22.22 -5.65 -15.17
N ARG A 62 21.29 -6.23 -14.42
CA ARG A 62 21.50 -7.42 -13.58
C ARG A 62 21.21 -8.74 -14.32
N GLY A 63 20.94 -8.68 -15.63
CA GLY A 63 20.84 -9.86 -16.50
C GLY A 63 19.43 -10.42 -16.67
N PHE A 64 18.38 -9.67 -16.32
CA PHE A 64 17.02 -10.03 -16.70
C PHE A 64 16.85 -9.87 -18.21
N LYS A 65 16.38 -10.90 -18.90
CA LYS A 65 16.36 -10.95 -20.37
C LYS A 65 15.22 -10.14 -20.97
N GLU A 66 14.06 -10.16 -20.34
CA GLU A 66 12.85 -9.51 -20.83
C GLU A 66 12.19 -8.72 -19.69
N VAL A 67 12.36 -7.41 -19.71
CA VAL A 67 11.78 -6.49 -18.72
C VAL A 67 10.91 -5.47 -19.44
N TYR A 68 9.65 -5.43 -19.05
CA TYR A 68 8.63 -4.53 -19.56
C TYR A 68 8.12 -3.63 -18.45
N GLN A 69 7.47 -2.55 -18.81
CA GLN A 69 6.76 -1.70 -17.87
C GLN A 69 5.40 -1.30 -18.44
N ILE A 70 4.43 -1.10 -17.58
CA ILE A 70 3.10 -0.62 -17.97
C ILE A 70 3.20 0.86 -18.31
N ASP A 71 2.91 1.20 -19.57
CA ASP A 71 2.94 2.57 -20.07
C ASP A 71 1.94 3.46 -19.33
N GLY A 72 2.42 4.58 -18.76
CA GLY A 72 1.63 5.47 -17.92
C GLY A 72 1.19 4.87 -16.57
N GLY A 73 1.69 3.67 -16.24
CA GLY A 73 1.47 3.01 -14.96
C GLY A 73 0.01 2.59 -14.71
N ILE A 74 -0.31 2.39 -13.43
CA ILE A 74 -1.63 1.93 -13.00
C ILE A 74 -2.72 2.96 -13.33
N VAL A 75 -2.40 4.27 -13.26
CA VAL A 75 -3.37 5.33 -13.56
C VAL A 75 -3.92 5.15 -14.97
N ARG A 76 -3.05 5.10 -15.97
CA ARG A 76 -3.47 4.94 -17.37
C ARG A 76 -4.14 3.59 -17.63
N TYR A 77 -3.66 2.53 -16.98
CA TYR A 77 -4.30 1.23 -17.04
C TYR A 77 -5.73 1.28 -16.52
N GLY A 78 -5.95 1.89 -15.36
CA GLY A 78 -7.28 2.03 -14.75
C GLY A 78 -8.22 2.91 -15.55
N GLU A 79 -7.74 4.01 -16.16
CA GLU A 79 -8.53 4.84 -17.08
C GLU A 79 -9.04 4.05 -18.30
N GLN A 80 -8.24 3.12 -18.79
CA GLN A 80 -8.57 2.32 -19.97
C GLN A 80 -9.46 1.10 -19.66
N PHE A 81 -9.19 0.39 -18.57
CA PHE A 81 -9.82 -0.90 -18.28
C PHE A 81 -10.78 -0.86 -17.09
N GLY A 82 -10.72 0.18 -16.25
CA GLY A 82 -11.51 0.24 -15.03
C GLY A 82 -11.30 -1.01 -14.16
N ASN A 83 -12.39 -1.53 -13.59
CA ASN A 83 -12.39 -2.75 -12.79
C ASN A 83 -12.53 -4.05 -13.62
N LYS A 84 -12.53 -3.95 -14.95
CA LYS A 84 -12.69 -5.10 -15.87
C LYS A 84 -11.38 -5.76 -16.28
N GLY A 85 -10.24 -5.16 -15.86
CA GLY A 85 -8.91 -5.66 -16.19
C GLY A 85 -8.33 -6.61 -15.14
N LEU A 86 -7.01 -6.64 -15.07
CA LEU A 86 -6.26 -7.48 -14.12
C LEU A 86 -5.94 -6.74 -12.81
N TRP A 87 -6.33 -5.48 -12.67
CA TRP A 87 -6.15 -4.72 -11.44
C TRP A 87 -7.22 -5.12 -10.42
N GLU A 88 -6.80 -5.39 -9.20
CA GLU A 88 -7.67 -5.70 -8.07
C GLU A 88 -7.50 -4.64 -6.98
N GLY A 89 -8.61 -4.10 -6.48
CA GLY A 89 -8.63 -3.13 -5.40
C GLY A 89 -8.55 -1.67 -5.85
N SER A 90 -8.08 -0.81 -4.96
CA SER A 90 -7.92 0.63 -5.15
C SER A 90 -6.46 1.01 -5.41
N LEU A 91 -6.25 2.14 -6.05
CA LEU A 91 -4.91 2.71 -6.24
C LEU A 91 -4.57 3.62 -5.07
N TYR A 92 -3.50 3.33 -4.32
CA TYR A 92 -2.95 4.28 -3.37
C TYR A 92 -2.36 5.50 -4.10
N VAL A 93 -2.75 6.68 -3.66
CA VAL A 93 -2.26 7.98 -4.18
C VAL A 93 -1.66 8.80 -3.04
N PHE A 94 -0.59 9.55 -3.36
CA PHE A 94 0.15 10.35 -2.38
C PHE A 94 -0.42 11.76 -2.22
N ASP A 95 -1.76 11.87 -2.11
CA ASP A 95 -2.45 13.11 -1.83
C ASP A 95 -3.52 12.92 -0.74
N LYS A 96 -4.27 13.98 -0.40
CA LYS A 96 -5.28 13.95 0.67
C LYS A 96 -6.38 12.88 0.50
N ARG A 97 -6.54 12.32 -0.69
CA ARG A 97 -7.52 11.24 -0.95
C ARG A 97 -7.02 9.89 -0.45
N MET A 98 -5.70 9.70 -0.37
CA MET A 98 -4.98 8.48 -0.02
C MET A 98 -5.27 7.27 -0.92
N HIS A 99 -6.44 7.17 -1.54
CA HIS A 99 -6.76 6.15 -2.54
C HIS A 99 -7.69 6.67 -3.63
N MET A 100 -7.70 5.96 -4.76
CA MET A 100 -8.53 6.23 -5.92
C MET A 100 -9.07 4.91 -6.46
N GLU A 101 -10.32 4.92 -6.90
CA GLU A 101 -11.04 3.79 -7.47
C GLU A 101 -11.21 3.98 -8.98
N PHE A 102 -11.25 2.88 -9.73
CA PHE A 102 -11.43 2.90 -11.18
C PHE A 102 -12.86 2.60 -11.63
N GLY A 103 -13.83 2.65 -10.73
CA GLY A 103 -15.25 2.43 -11.00
C GLY A 103 -16.02 2.12 -9.72
N GLU A 104 -17.35 2.08 -9.81
CA GLU A 104 -18.23 1.85 -8.65
C GLU A 104 -18.16 0.40 -8.13
N ASP A 105 -17.82 -0.56 -8.99
CA ASP A 105 -17.75 -2.00 -8.67
C ASP A 105 -16.34 -2.43 -8.22
N TYR A 106 -15.56 -1.55 -7.59
CA TYR A 106 -14.25 -1.96 -7.08
C TYR A 106 -14.38 -2.87 -5.86
N LYS A 107 -13.42 -3.77 -5.71
CA LYS A 107 -13.37 -4.69 -4.58
C LYS A 107 -12.41 -4.16 -3.52
N GLU A 108 -12.87 -4.04 -2.29
CA GLU A 108 -11.97 -3.84 -1.16
C GLU A 108 -11.15 -5.10 -0.93
N VAL A 109 -9.82 -4.98 -1.06
CA VAL A 109 -8.88 -6.08 -0.89
C VAL A 109 -8.03 -5.94 0.36
N GLY A 110 -8.01 -4.74 0.95
CA GLY A 110 -7.40 -4.47 2.23
C GLY A 110 -8.30 -4.89 3.40
N HIS A 111 -7.72 -5.06 4.56
CA HIS A 111 -8.42 -5.46 5.78
C HIS A 111 -8.03 -4.60 6.97
N CYS A 112 -9.01 -4.25 7.79
CA CYS A 112 -8.79 -3.54 9.03
C CYS A 112 -7.83 -4.32 9.94
N ILE A 113 -6.78 -3.67 10.42
CA ILE A 113 -5.80 -4.34 11.28
C ILE A 113 -6.38 -4.83 12.61
N HIS A 114 -7.51 -4.28 13.07
CA HIS A 114 -8.11 -4.65 14.35
C HIS A 114 -9.18 -5.74 14.24
N CYS A 115 -10.15 -5.59 13.33
CA CYS A 115 -11.32 -6.47 13.25
C CYS A 115 -11.41 -7.29 11.95
N ASP A 116 -10.43 -7.15 11.05
CA ASP A 116 -10.36 -7.85 9.76
C ASP A 116 -11.51 -7.53 8.77
N THR A 117 -12.34 -6.54 9.08
CA THR A 117 -13.36 -6.06 8.14
C THR A 117 -12.69 -5.53 6.87
N PRO A 118 -13.17 -5.87 5.66
CA PRO A 118 -12.65 -5.31 4.43
C PRO A 118 -12.67 -3.78 4.45
N THR A 119 -11.55 -3.17 4.08
CA THR A 119 -11.42 -1.71 3.96
C THR A 119 -10.18 -1.34 3.18
N ASN A 120 -10.27 -0.31 2.36
CA ASN A 120 -9.13 0.29 1.67
C ASN A 120 -8.76 1.66 2.27
N LYS A 121 -9.31 2.00 3.45
CA LYS A 121 -9.05 3.27 4.12
C LYS A 121 -7.80 3.18 4.99
N PHE A 122 -6.86 4.06 4.71
CA PHE A 122 -5.73 4.31 5.59
C PHE A 122 -6.06 5.44 6.55
N GLU A 123 -5.76 5.20 7.82
CA GLU A 123 -5.93 6.18 8.89
C GLU A 123 -4.64 6.33 9.69
N HIS A 124 -4.39 7.50 10.21
CA HIS A 124 -3.25 7.74 11.08
C HIS A 124 -3.46 7.12 12.47
N CYS A 125 -2.38 6.60 13.02
CA CYS A 125 -2.34 6.24 14.43
C CYS A 125 -2.68 7.46 15.29
N LEU A 126 -3.52 7.29 16.30
CA LEU A 126 -3.95 8.39 17.19
C LEU A 126 -2.77 9.11 17.89
N ASN A 127 -1.64 8.44 18.05
CA ASN A 127 -0.41 9.03 18.60
C ASN A 127 0.41 9.71 17.48
N GLU A 128 -0.17 10.73 16.82
CA GLU A 128 0.43 11.38 15.66
C GLU A 128 1.75 12.11 15.97
N ASP A 129 1.92 12.60 17.19
CA ASP A 129 3.13 13.33 17.58
C ASP A 129 4.39 12.45 17.57
N ASP A 130 4.24 11.20 18.02
CA ASP A 130 5.34 10.24 18.16
C ASP A 130 5.26 9.06 17.19
N CYS A 131 4.09 8.80 16.60
CA CYS A 131 3.84 7.68 15.71
C CYS A 131 3.03 8.13 14.49
N ARG A 132 3.70 8.31 13.38
CA ARG A 132 3.06 8.70 12.11
C ARG A 132 2.66 7.51 11.23
N GLU A 133 2.44 6.35 11.86
CA GLU A 133 2.07 5.14 11.13
C GLU A 133 0.70 5.30 10.49
N LEU A 134 0.63 4.94 9.20
CA LEU A 134 -0.61 4.78 8.46
C LEU A 134 -1.00 3.31 8.47
N VAL A 135 -2.23 3.01 8.86
CA VAL A 135 -2.74 1.64 8.95
C VAL A 135 -4.12 1.53 8.33
N LEU A 136 -4.45 0.36 7.81
CA LEU A 136 -5.81 0.09 7.34
C LEU A 136 -6.76 -0.04 8.53
N MET A 137 -7.77 0.82 8.58
CA MET A 137 -8.71 0.87 9.66
C MET A 137 -10.13 1.13 9.14
N CYS A 138 -11.08 0.27 9.51
CA CYS A 138 -12.47 0.48 9.15
C CYS A 138 -13.09 1.65 9.96
N PRO A 139 -14.19 2.26 9.49
CA PRO A 139 -14.80 3.38 10.18
C PRO A 139 -15.18 3.11 11.64
N ASP A 140 -15.64 1.90 11.97
CA ASP A 140 -16.02 1.53 13.32
C ASP A 140 -14.82 1.49 14.28
N CYS A 141 -13.70 0.88 13.83
CA CYS A 141 -12.46 0.87 14.60
C CYS A 141 -11.82 2.25 14.69
N PHE A 142 -11.96 3.08 13.66
CA PHE A 142 -11.48 4.46 13.71
C PHE A 142 -12.31 5.33 14.67
N ALA A 143 -13.63 5.12 14.74
CA ALA A 143 -14.49 5.82 15.67
C ALA A 143 -14.25 5.45 17.14
N ASN A 144 -13.69 4.27 17.41
CA ASN A 144 -13.39 3.81 18.76
C ASN A 144 -11.94 4.15 19.14
N VAL A 145 -11.78 4.98 20.18
CA VAL A 145 -10.47 5.42 20.69
C VAL A 145 -9.56 4.24 21.05
N GLU A 146 -10.09 3.17 21.65
CA GLU A 146 -9.31 1.99 22.02
C GLU A 146 -8.65 1.27 20.86
N THR A 147 -9.21 1.37 19.67
CA THR A 147 -8.69 0.70 18.46
C THR A 147 -8.02 1.65 17.46
N ARG A 148 -8.03 2.95 17.71
CA ARG A 148 -7.45 3.97 16.81
C ARG A 148 -5.92 4.04 16.92
N HIS A 149 -5.22 2.89 16.76
CA HIS A 149 -3.77 2.82 16.88
C HIS A 149 -3.16 1.73 15.96
N CYS A 150 -1.85 1.80 15.74
CA CYS A 150 -1.08 0.91 14.85
C CYS A 150 -0.67 -0.42 15.48
N LYS A 151 -1.28 -0.84 16.57
CA LYS A 151 -0.96 -2.06 17.36
C LYS A 151 0.43 -2.12 18.01
N ARG A 152 1.28 -1.10 17.88
CA ARG A 152 2.49 -1.02 18.71
C ARG A 152 2.09 -0.89 20.18
N GLU A 153 2.75 -1.62 21.06
CA GLU A 153 2.41 -1.65 22.51
C GLU A 153 2.27 -0.25 23.11
N ARG A 154 3.21 0.64 22.81
CA ARG A 154 3.17 2.04 23.25
C ARG A 154 1.89 2.75 22.79
N CYS A 155 1.50 2.59 21.53
CA CYS A 155 0.32 3.24 20.98
C CYS A 155 -0.98 2.63 21.52
N ALA A 156 -1.01 1.33 21.75
CA ALA A 156 -2.12 0.64 22.38
C ALA A 156 -2.33 1.10 23.83
N ALA A 157 -1.24 1.28 24.59
CA ALA A 157 -1.30 1.80 25.95
C ALA A 157 -1.86 3.24 26.01
N ILE A 158 -1.44 4.12 25.10
CA ILE A 158 -1.95 5.49 24.99
C ILE A 158 -3.44 5.48 24.63
N ALA A 159 -3.87 4.61 23.71
CA ALA A 159 -5.28 4.51 23.33
C ALA A 159 -6.15 4.05 24.51
N ALA A 160 -5.68 3.08 25.29
CA ALA A 160 -6.36 2.60 26.50
C ALA A 160 -6.47 3.71 27.56
N ASP A 161 -5.40 4.48 27.78
CA ASP A 161 -5.40 5.59 28.73
C ASP A 161 -6.41 6.70 28.34
N PHE A 162 -6.46 7.07 27.06
CA PHE A 162 -7.48 8.01 26.57
C PHE A 162 -8.90 7.48 26.75
N ALA A 163 -9.13 6.20 26.47
CA ALA A 163 -10.43 5.57 26.64
C ALA A 163 -10.87 5.53 28.13
N GLU A 164 -9.95 5.19 29.04
CA GLU A 164 -10.23 5.20 30.49
C GLU A 164 -10.58 6.62 31.01
N GLN A 165 -9.92 7.64 30.45
CA GLN A 165 -10.19 9.04 30.80
C GLN A 165 -11.42 9.61 30.12
N GLY A 166 -12.01 8.92 29.15
CA GLY A 166 -13.13 9.39 28.35
C GLY A 166 -12.74 10.55 27.41
N ILE A 167 -11.46 10.60 27.00
CA ILE A 167 -10.90 11.63 26.11
C ILE A 167 -10.87 11.10 24.67
N ASP A 168 -11.41 11.87 23.73
CA ASP A 168 -11.16 11.65 22.30
C ASP A 168 -10.28 12.78 21.76
N PRO A 169 -9.02 12.49 21.41
CA PRO A 169 -8.07 13.52 20.94
C PRO A 169 -8.52 14.22 19.64
N LEU A 170 -9.39 13.61 18.82
CA LEU A 170 -9.93 14.25 17.62
C LEU A 170 -11.05 15.27 17.91
N VAL A 171 -11.68 15.19 19.08
CA VAL A 171 -12.81 16.06 19.46
C VAL A 171 -12.34 17.26 20.28
N THR A 172 -11.14 17.18 20.84
CA THR A 172 -10.57 18.22 21.74
C THR A 172 -9.68 19.25 21.03
N SER A 173 -9.56 19.20 19.69
CA SER A 173 -8.74 20.11 18.86
C SER A 173 -9.58 21.18 18.16
#